data_cbd386e3eb0724afed5d756e9ab29238
#
_entry.id   cbd386e3eb0724afed5d756e9ab29238
#
_cell.length_a   1.000
_cell.length_b   1.000
_cell.length_c   1.000
_cell.angle_alpha   90.00
_cell.angle_beta   90.00
_cell.angle_gamma   90.00
#
_symmetry.space_group_name_H-M   'P 1'
#
loop_
_entity.id
_entity.type
_entity.pdbx_description
1 polymer ?
#
loop_
_entity_poly.entity_id
_entity_poly.type
_entity_poly.pdbx_seq_one_letter_code
_entity_poly.pdbx_strand_id
1 'polypeptide(L)'
;TVKACSHITGGGFYENIPRMLKEGTHAVVEKDSYPIPPIFAKLAKEGEIEEQMMYNTFNMGLGMVLAVDPADVDKTMEAIKAAGDTPYVVGKITDGEKGVTLC
;
A
#
# COMPACT_ATOMS: atom_id res chain seq x y z
N THR A 1 7.47 -11.25 -12.31
CA THR A 1 6.04 -11.48 -12.55
C THR A 1 5.22 -10.89 -11.41
N VAL A 2 4.26 -10.04 -11.76
CA VAL A 2 3.34 -9.45 -10.79
C VAL A 2 2.21 -10.43 -10.54
N LYS A 3 2.00 -10.81 -9.28
CA LYS A 3 0.93 -11.76 -8.90
C LYS A 3 -0.41 -11.10 -8.71
N ALA A 4 -0.41 -9.87 -8.22
CA ALA A 4 -1.64 -9.11 -8.01
C ALA A 4 -1.31 -7.63 -7.95
N CYS A 5 -2.29 -6.79 -8.24
CA CYS A 5 -2.13 -5.35 -8.07
C CYS A 5 -3.41 -4.73 -7.55
N SER A 6 -3.27 -3.61 -6.85
CA SER A 6 -4.40 -2.84 -6.33
C SER A 6 -4.19 -1.37 -6.65
N HIS A 7 -5.18 -0.75 -7.28
CA HIS A 7 -5.23 0.69 -7.49
C HIS A 7 -5.81 1.32 -6.23
N ILE A 8 -5.04 2.16 -5.56
CA ILE A 8 -5.47 2.76 -4.29
C ILE A 8 -6.33 4.00 -4.58
N THR A 9 -7.60 3.86 -4.33
CA THR A 9 -8.62 4.87 -4.61
C THR A 9 -9.30 5.34 -3.31
N GLY A 10 -10.55 5.79 -3.39
CA GLY A 10 -11.29 6.36 -2.26
C GLY A 10 -11.47 5.45 -1.04
N GLY A 11 -11.27 4.14 -1.18
CA GLY A 11 -11.32 3.22 -0.04
C GLY A 11 -10.00 3.10 0.72
N GLY A 12 -8.93 3.71 0.21
CA GLY A 12 -7.62 3.67 0.84
C GLY A 12 -7.02 2.27 0.94
N PHE A 13 -6.08 2.10 1.87
CA PHE A 13 -5.40 0.82 2.06
C PHE A 13 -6.37 -0.27 2.55
N TYR A 14 -7.22 0.06 3.52
CA TYR A 14 -8.09 -0.93 4.16
C TYR A 14 -9.12 -1.55 3.23
N GLU A 15 -9.60 -0.81 2.23
CA GLU A 15 -10.59 -1.35 1.30
C GLU A 15 -9.99 -1.85 -0.01
N ASN A 16 -8.96 -1.16 -0.53
CA ASN A 16 -8.40 -1.51 -1.84
C ASN A 16 -7.39 -2.66 -1.80
N ILE A 17 -6.49 -2.69 -0.81
CA ILE A 17 -5.48 -3.75 -0.75
C ILE A 17 -6.09 -5.14 -0.60
N PRO A 18 -7.09 -5.37 0.30
CA PRO A 18 -7.68 -6.70 0.42
C PRO A 18 -8.31 -7.23 -0.86
N ARG A 19 -8.73 -6.37 -1.77
CA ARG A 19 -9.35 -6.81 -3.04
C ARG A 19 -8.42 -7.62 -3.91
N MET A 20 -7.10 -7.44 -3.78
CA MET A 20 -6.12 -8.22 -4.54
C MET A 20 -5.68 -9.48 -3.79
N LEU A 21 -6.06 -9.65 -2.53
CA LEU A 21 -5.63 -10.76 -1.69
C LEU A 21 -6.52 -11.99 -1.87
N LYS A 22 -5.91 -13.17 -1.75
CA LYS A 22 -6.64 -14.44 -1.69
C LYS A 22 -7.11 -14.69 -0.27
N GLU A 23 -8.15 -15.51 -0.11
CA GLU A 23 -8.57 -15.98 1.21
C GLU A 23 -7.38 -16.66 1.92
N GLY A 24 -7.26 -16.40 3.20
CA GLY A 24 -6.17 -16.93 4.01
C GLY A 24 -4.88 -16.13 3.93
N THR A 25 -4.87 -14.99 3.24
CA THR A 25 -3.71 -14.10 3.16
C THR A 25 -4.02 -12.74 3.78
N HIS A 26 -2.98 -12.11 4.32
CA HIS A 26 -3.09 -10.83 5.01
C HIS A 26 -1.90 -9.95 4.63
N ALA A 27 -2.14 -8.66 4.39
CA ALA A 27 -1.07 -7.73 4.06
C ALA A 27 -0.62 -6.97 5.31
N VAL A 28 0.69 -6.95 5.54
CA VAL A 28 1.31 -6.14 6.61
C VAL A 28 2.07 -5.02 5.93
N VAL A 29 1.65 -3.78 6.17
CA VAL A 29 2.23 -2.59 5.55
C VAL A 29 2.93 -1.74 6.61
N GLU A 30 4.17 -1.36 6.35
CA GLU A 30 4.94 -0.50 7.23
C GLU A 30 4.74 0.96 6.82
N LYS A 31 4.20 1.76 7.73
CA LYS A 31 3.87 3.17 7.45
C LYS A 31 5.08 4.02 7.13
N ASP A 32 6.24 3.71 7.72
CA ASP A 32 7.45 4.49 7.53
C ASP A 32 8.31 4.02 6.35
N SER A 33 7.81 3.09 5.55
CA SER A 33 8.57 2.50 4.45
C SER A 33 8.68 3.38 3.21
N TYR A 34 7.96 4.50 3.16
CA TYR A 34 8.01 5.46 2.07
C TYR A 34 7.67 6.85 2.59
N PRO A 35 8.08 7.93 1.88
CA PRO A 35 7.73 9.29 2.29
C PRO A 35 6.27 9.60 1.97
N ILE A 36 5.48 9.90 3.01
CA ILE A 36 4.09 10.30 2.85
C ILE A 36 4.06 11.79 2.52
N PRO A 37 3.39 12.20 1.42
CA PRO A 37 3.31 13.63 1.07
C PRO A 37 2.72 14.47 2.21
N PRO A 38 3.27 15.67 2.46
CA PRO A 38 2.84 16.52 3.59
C PRO A 38 1.36 16.91 3.57
N ILE A 39 0.72 16.90 2.42
CA ILE A 39 -0.69 17.25 2.31
C ILE A 39 -1.59 16.35 3.19
N PHE A 40 -1.23 15.08 3.34
CA PHE A 40 -2.03 14.14 4.13
C PHE A 40 -1.97 14.47 5.62
N ALA A 41 -0.79 14.85 6.14
CA ALA A 41 -0.67 15.27 7.53
C ALA A 41 -1.47 16.55 7.78
N LYS A 42 -1.47 17.47 6.83
CA LYS A 42 -2.22 18.71 6.91
C LYS A 42 -3.72 18.45 6.92
N LEU A 43 -4.20 17.56 6.04
CA LEU A 43 -5.62 17.19 6.00
C LEU A 43 -6.07 16.53 7.30
N ALA A 44 -5.24 15.64 7.84
CA ALA A 44 -5.56 14.96 9.09
C ALA A 44 -5.67 15.94 10.25
N LYS A 45 -4.75 16.89 10.33
CA LYS A 45 -4.72 17.89 11.39
C LYS A 45 -5.90 18.86 11.30
N GLU A 46 -6.11 19.45 10.13
CA GLU A 46 -7.17 20.45 9.93
C GLU A 46 -8.58 19.86 9.97
N GLY A 47 -8.72 18.62 9.48
CA GLY A 47 -10.01 17.93 9.50
C GLY A 47 -10.27 17.12 10.76
N GLU A 48 -9.31 17.09 11.69
CA GLU A 48 -9.37 16.26 12.90
C GLU A 48 -9.69 14.80 12.58
N ILE A 49 -9.01 14.26 11.54
CA ILE A 49 -9.23 12.92 11.03
C ILE A 49 -8.27 11.94 11.70
N GLU A 50 -8.82 10.85 12.27
CA GLU A 50 -8.00 9.80 12.87
C GLU A 50 -7.16 9.07 11.83
N GLU A 51 -6.00 8.54 12.24
CA GLU A 51 -5.09 7.84 11.35
C GLU A 51 -5.75 6.71 10.56
N GLN A 52 -6.54 5.88 11.23
CA GLN A 52 -7.22 4.78 10.56
C GLN A 52 -8.15 5.27 9.45
N MET A 53 -8.87 6.36 9.70
CA MET A 53 -9.76 6.96 8.71
C MET A 53 -8.99 7.53 7.53
N MET A 54 -7.80 8.11 7.78
CA MET A 54 -6.93 8.61 6.71
C MET A 54 -6.57 7.48 5.75
N TYR A 55 -6.12 6.33 6.28
CA TYR A 55 -5.75 5.17 5.46
C TYR A 55 -6.95 4.45 4.86
N ASN A 56 -8.16 4.72 5.34
CA ASN A 56 -9.39 4.17 4.77
C ASN A 56 -10.05 5.11 3.76
N THR A 57 -9.56 6.33 3.62
CA THR A 57 -10.16 7.34 2.74
C THR A 57 -9.22 7.76 1.62
N PHE A 58 -7.93 7.92 1.94
CA PHE A 58 -6.93 8.43 1.00
C PHE A 58 -5.92 7.36 0.63
N ASN A 59 -5.23 7.57 -0.50
CA ASN A 59 -4.16 6.67 -0.92
C ASN A 59 -2.85 6.91 -0.17
N MET A 60 -2.77 7.95 0.63
CA MET A 60 -1.61 8.33 1.44
C MET A 60 -0.30 8.43 0.64
N GLY A 61 -0.40 8.68 -0.64
CA GLY A 61 0.75 8.85 -1.53
C GLY A 61 1.06 7.63 -2.40
N LEU A 62 0.41 6.50 -2.19
CA LEU A 62 0.59 5.31 -3.01
C LEU A 62 -0.62 5.11 -3.92
N GLY A 63 -0.39 5.29 -5.23
CA GLY A 63 -1.47 5.13 -6.21
C GLY A 63 -1.74 3.69 -6.59
N MET A 64 -0.72 2.83 -6.51
CA MET A 64 -0.83 1.42 -6.88
C MET A 64 0.09 0.56 -6.03
N VAL A 65 -0.41 -0.58 -5.62
CA VAL A 65 0.34 -1.56 -4.82
C VAL A 65 0.40 -2.87 -5.61
N LEU A 66 1.59 -3.45 -5.68
CA LEU A 66 1.83 -4.70 -6.41
C LEU A 66 2.27 -5.79 -5.44
N ALA A 67 1.75 -7.00 -5.63
CA ALA A 67 2.20 -8.19 -4.90
C ALA A 67 3.06 -9.03 -5.83
N VAL A 68 4.29 -9.33 -5.41
CA VAL A 68 5.25 -10.11 -6.18
C VAL A 68 5.94 -11.12 -5.27
N ASP A 69 6.53 -12.17 -5.87
CA ASP A 69 7.39 -13.08 -5.12
C ASP A 69 8.63 -12.34 -4.60
N PRO A 70 9.15 -12.71 -3.41
CA PRO A 70 10.39 -12.11 -2.90
C PRO A 70 11.55 -12.19 -3.89
N ALA A 71 11.61 -13.24 -4.69
CA ALA A 71 12.66 -13.42 -5.71
C ALA A 71 12.55 -12.42 -6.86
N ASP A 72 11.37 -11.84 -7.09
CA ASP A 72 11.12 -10.90 -8.18
C ASP A 72 11.10 -9.44 -7.75
N VAL A 73 11.31 -9.15 -6.47
CA VAL A 73 11.22 -7.76 -5.95
C VAL A 73 12.22 -6.84 -6.66
N ASP A 74 13.48 -7.23 -6.75
CA ASP A 74 14.50 -6.37 -7.36
C ASP A 74 14.20 -6.10 -8.83
N LYS A 75 13.78 -7.10 -9.59
CA LYS A 75 13.42 -6.93 -11.00
C LYS A 75 12.24 -5.99 -11.17
N THR A 76 11.24 -6.14 -10.31
CA THR A 76 10.04 -5.30 -10.34
C THR A 76 10.40 -3.86 -10.01
N MET A 77 11.23 -3.66 -8.99
CA MET A 77 11.69 -2.32 -8.60
C MET A 77 12.43 -1.64 -9.74
N GLU A 78 13.34 -2.35 -10.41
CA GLU A 78 14.09 -1.81 -11.54
C GLU A 78 13.19 -1.47 -12.72
N ALA A 79 12.21 -2.32 -13.01
CA ALA A 79 11.27 -2.09 -14.11
C ALA A 79 10.43 -0.82 -13.87
N ILE A 80 9.98 -0.62 -12.62
CA ILE A 80 9.21 0.58 -12.27
C ILE A 80 10.06 1.84 -12.37
N LYS A 81 11.31 1.79 -11.89
CA LYS A 81 12.24 2.92 -12.03
C LYS A 81 12.49 3.25 -13.50
N ALA A 82 12.68 2.24 -14.33
CA ALA A 82 12.91 2.43 -15.76
C ALA A 82 11.70 3.07 -16.45
N ALA A 83 10.50 2.84 -15.93
CA ALA A 83 9.28 3.46 -16.44
C ALA A 83 9.06 4.89 -15.96
N GLY A 84 9.92 5.40 -15.08
CA GLY A 84 9.86 6.77 -14.60
C GLY A 84 9.17 6.98 -13.26
N ASP A 85 8.77 5.91 -12.58
CA ASP A 85 8.15 5.99 -11.26
C ASP A 85 9.14 5.65 -10.15
N THR A 86 8.78 5.99 -8.91
CA THR A 86 9.59 5.68 -7.74
C THR A 86 8.90 4.58 -6.94
N PRO A 87 9.45 3.36 -6.94
CA PRO A 87 8.86 2.24 -6.18
C PRO A 87 9.40 2.16 -4.76
N TYR A 88 8.61 1.58 -3.87
CA TYR A 88 8.97 1.34 -2.48
C TYR A 88 8.54 -0.07 -2.06
N VAL A 89 9.35 -0.73 -1.25
CA VAL A 89 8.95 -1.98 -0.60
C VAL A 89 8.24 -1.58 0.68
N VAL A 90 6.92 -1.76 0.72
CA VAL A 90 6.09 -1.22 1.80
C VAL A 90 5.61 -2.27 2.79
N GLY A 91 5.81 -3.55 2.50
CA GLY A 91 5.37 -4.60 3.40
C GLY A 91 5.44 -5.98 2.80
N LYS A 92 4.68 -6.89 3.38
CA LYS A 92 4.68 -8.29 2.97
C LYS A 92 3.29 -8.91 3.12
N ILE A 93 3.08 -10.03 2.44
CA ILE A 93 1.87 -10.83 2.57
C ILE A 93 2.18 -11.98 3.53
N THR A 94 1.29 -12.19 4.49
CA THR A 94 1.40 -13.28 5.48
C THR A 94 0.15 -14.13 5.45
N ASP A 95 0.18 -15.26 6.15
CA ASP A 95 -1.03 -16.07 6.36
C ASP A 95 -1.90 -15.39 7.42
N GLY A 96 -3.22 -15.47 7.26
CA GLY A 96 -4.15 -14.89 8.20
C GLY A 96 -5.48 -14.54 7.55
N GLU A 97 -6.32 -13.84 8.28
CA GLU A 97 -7.59 -13.37 7.72
C GLU A 97 -7.32 -12.29 6.67
N LYS A 98 -8.09 -12.32 5.60
CA LYS A 98 -7.98 -11.34 4.52
C LYS A 98 -8.17 -9.93 5.06
N GLY A 99 -7.15 -9.10 4.92
CA GLY A 99 -7.17 -7.73 5.43
C GLY A 99 -5.80 -7.09 5.41
N VAL A 100 -5.68 -5.94 6.07
CA VAL A 100 -4.47 -5.14 6.13
C VAL A 100 -4.16 -4.72 7.57
N THR A 101 -2.89 -4.86 7.96
CA THR A 101 -2.37 -4.32 9.21
C THR A 101 -1.34 -3.26 8.88
N LEU A 102 -1.47 -2.08 9.49
CA LEU A 102 -0.48 -1.01 9.39
C LEU A 102 0.40 -1.00 10.64
N CYS A 103 1.71 -0.95 10.42
CA CYS A 103 2.70 -0.92 11.51
C CYS A 103 3.37 0.43 11.65
#